data_269a0c50943ac0ab9975006c3bb285ba
#
_entry.id   269a0c50943ac0ab9975006c3bb285ba
#
_cell.length_a   1.000
_cell.length_b   1.000
_cell.length_c   1.000
_cell.angle_alpha   90.00
_cell.angle_beta   90.00
_cell.angle_gamma   90.00
#
_symmetry.space_group_name_H-M   'P 1'
#
loop_
_entity.id
_entity.type
_entity.pdbx_description
1 polymer ?
#
loop_
_entity_poly.entity_id
_entity_poly.type
_entity_poly.pdbx_seq_one_letter_code
_entity_poly.pdbx_strand_id
1 'polypeptide(L)'
;MVATVGLTIVVACSADRPTPIYAESNVLLVTLDTLRADRLGTYGYLHGDTPHLDRLARDGIRFDQVVSPMPMTLPAHTSLFTA
;
A
#
# COMPACT_ATOMS: atom_id res chain seq x y z
N MET A 1 54.96 -18.33 22.26
CA MET A 1 54.25 -17.88 21.08
C MET A 1 52.83 -18.45 21.17
N VAL A 2 51.87 -17.62 21.66
CA VAL A 2 50.50 -18.06 21.95
C VAL A 2 49.62 -17.53 20.81
N ALA A 3 49.05 -18.45 20.00
CA ALA A 3 48.14 -18.09 18.93
C ALA A 3 46.72 -17.97 19.49
N THR A 4 46.20 -16.75 19.52
CA THR A 4 44.79 -16.45 19.91
C THR A 4 43.92 -16.67 18.70
N VAL A 5 43.11 -17.73 18.69
CA VAL A 5 42.08 -17.99 17.69
C VAL A 5 40.85 -17.15 18.05
N GLY A 6 40.61 -16.10 17.28
CA GLY A 6 39.40 -15.28 17.42
C GLY A 6 38.18 -16.01 16.84
N LEU A 7 37.23 -16.39 17.70
CA LEU A 7 35.96 -16.97 17.31
C LEU A 7 35.00 -15.83 16.86
N THR A 8 34.83 -15.66 15.54
CA THR A 8 33.84 -14.70 14.99
C THR A 8 32.47 -15.35 14.98
N ILE A 9 31.59 -14.92 15.90
CA ILE A 9 30.19 -15.34 15.93
C ILE A 9 29.46 -14.50 14.89
N VAL A 10 29.06 -15.11 13.76
CA VAL A 10 28.14 -14.52 12.79
C VAL A 10 26.73 -14.75 13.31
N VAL A 11 26.12 -13.71 13.91
CA VAL A 11 24.71 -13.73 14.24
C VAL A 11 23.91 -13.52 12.95
N ALA A 12 23.41 -14.60 12.38
CA ALA A 12 22.44 -14.53 11.30
C ALA A 12 21.11 -14.02 11.87
N CYS A 13 20.78 -12.74 11.63
CA CYS A 13 19.45 -12.25 11.85
C CYS A 13 18.50 -12.94 10.88
N SER A 14 17.86 -14.02 11.32
CA SER A 14 16.67 -14.55 10.66
C SER A 14 15.57 -13.52 10.88
N ALA A 15 15.35 -12.63 9.89
CA ALA A 15 14.17 -11.81 9.87
C ALA A 15 12.99 -12.75 9.64
N ASP A 16 12.30 -13.12 10.71
CA ASP A 16 10.98 -13.75 10.63
C ASP A 16 10.08 -12.77 9.85
N ARG A 17 9.89 -13.04 8.56
CA ARG A 17 8.91 -12.31 7.76
C ARG A 17 7.56 -12.75 8.29
N PRO A 18 6.75 -11.82 8.84
CA PRO A 18 5.40 -12.19 9.25
C PRO A 18 4.69 -12.78 8.03
N THR A 19 4.15 -13.98 8.18
CA THR A 19 3.31 -14.59 7.15
C THR A 19 2.15 -13.63 6.88
N PRO A 20 1.93 -13.21 5.62
CA PRO A 20 0.84 -12.30 5.33
C PRO A 20 -0.48 -12.94 5.76
N ILE A 21 -1.26 -12.24 6.56
CA ILE A 21 -2.55 -12.69 7.12
C ILE A 21 -3.53 -13.10 5.98
N TYR A 22 -3.25 -12.67 4.76
CA TYR A 22 -4.10 -12.85 3.58
C TYR A 22 -3.45 -13.69 2.47
N ALA A 23 -2.55 -14.62 2.83
CA ALA A 23 -1.77 -15.41 1.85
C ALA A 23 -2.65 -16.21 0.84
N GLU A 24 -3.91 -16.49 1.19
CA GLU A 24 -4.86 -17.23 0.35
C GLU A 24 -6.09 -16.40 -0.05
N SER A 25 -6.02 -15.07 0.08
CA SER A 25 -7.14 -14.19 -0.24
C SER A 25 -7.14 -13.79 -1.71
N ASN A 26 -8.33 -13.72 -2.31
CA ASN A 26 -8.51 -13.12 -3.62
C ASN A 26 -8.38 -11.60 -3.53
N VAL A 27 -7.75 -10.99 -4.52
CA VAL A 27 -7.60 -9.53 -4.61
C VAL A 27 -8.47 -9.00 -5.75
N LEU A 28 -9.36 -8.06 -5.43
CA LEU A 28 -10.12 -7.29 -6.39
C LEU A 28 -9.55 -5.87 -6.43
N LEU A 29 -8.97 -5.47 -7.56
CA LEU A 29 -8.52 -4.11 -7.80
C LEU A 29 -9.57 -3.36 -8.62
N VAL A 30 -10.07 -2.25 -8.07
CA VAL A 30 -11.01 -1.35 -8.76
C VAL A 30 -10.36 0.01 -8.92
N THR A 31 -10.25 0.50 -10.14
CA THR A 31 -9.73 1.85 -10.46
C THR A 31 -10.87 2.74 -10.92
N LEU A 32 -10.92 3.96 -10.40
CA LEU A 32 -11.87 5.00 -10.81
C LEU A 32 -11.07 6.13 -11.48
N ASP A 33 -11.08 6.12 -12.81
CA ASP A 33 -10.33 7.11 -13.58
C ASP A 33 -10.87 8.52 -13.41
N THR A 34 -9.97 9.50 -13.39
CA THR A 34 -10.27 10.95 -13.25
C THR A 34 -11.00 11.35 -11.96
N LEU A 35 -11.20 10.44 -11.02
CA LEU A 35 -11.80 10.75 -9.73
C LEU A 35 -10.79 11.46 -8.82
N ARG A 36 -11.16 12.66 -8.38
CA ARG A 36 -10.35 13.46 -7.44
C ARG A 36 -10.72 13.12 -6.00
N ALA A 37 -9.73 12.99 -5.14
CA ALA A 37 -9.93 12.72 -3.72
C ALA A 37 -10.77 13.79 -3.03
N ASP A 38 -10.57 15.06 -3.36
CA ASP A 38 -11.32 16.19 -2.81
C ASP A 38 -12.79 16.24 -3.23
N ARG A 39 -13.27 15.27 -4.01
CA ARG A 39 -14.69 15.10 -4.40
C ARG A 39 -15.36 13.91 -3.68
N LEU A 40 -14.67 13.30 -2.73
CA LEU A 40 -15.19 12.19 -1.92
C LEU A 40 -15.52 12.66 -0.51
N GLY A 41 -16.63 12.21 0.04
CA GLY A 41 -17.04 12.51 1.41
C GLY A 41 -16.00 12.10 2.45
N THR A 42 -15.36 10.95 2.26
CA THR A 42 -14.29 10.45 3.13
C THR A 42 -13.07 11.37 3.22
N TYR A 43 -12.86 12.26 2.24
CA TYR A 43 -11.82 13.30 2.24
C TYR A 43 -12.36 14.71 2.50
N GLY A 44 -13.58 14.82 3.03
CA GLY A 44 -14.16 16.08 3.50
C GLY A 44 -15.02 16.82 2.49
N TYR A 45 -15.41 16.22 1.38
CA TYR A 45 -16.32 16.87 0.44
C TYR A 45 -17.76 16.85 0.95
N LEU A 46 -18.34 18.03 1.20
CA LEU A 46 -19.66 18.18 1.82
C LEU A 46 -20.82 18.21 0.82
N HIS A 47 -20.54 18.37 -0.48
CA HIS A 47 -21.56 18.57 -1.52
C HIS A 47 -21.79 17.34 -2.40
N GLY A 48 -21.11 16.23 -2.12
CA GLY A 48 -21.24 14.97 -2.83
C GLY A 48 -21.82 13.88 -1.93
N ASP A 49 -22.60 13.00 -2.54
CA ASP A 49 -23.13 11.83 -1.86
C ASP A 49 -22.38 10.59 -2.33
N THR A 50 -21.40 10.17 -1.53
CA THR A 50 -20.55 9.00 -1.82
C THR A 50 -20.60 7.94 -0.70
N PRO A 51 -21.82 7.55 -0.23
CA PRO A 51 -21.99 6.78 1.00
C PRO A 51 -21.34 5.39 0.93
N HIS A 52 -21.29 4.78 -0.25
CA HIS A 52 -20.70 3.46 -0.42
C HIS A 52 -19.17 3.51 -0.34
N LEU A 53 -18.55 4.52 -0.96
CA LEU A 53 -17.09 4.73 -0.88
C LEU A 53 -16.69 5.18 0.53
N ASP A 54 -17.49 6.02 1.16
CA ASP A 54 -17.26 6.48 2.54
C ASP A 54 -17.35 5.33 3.54
N ARG A 55 -18.29 4.40 3.31
CA ARG A 55 -18.41 3.19 4.12
C ARG A 55 -17.20 2.28 3.91
N LEU A 56 -16.80 2.04 2.66
CA LEU A 56 -15.62 1.24 2.36
C LEU A 56 -14.35 1.82 3.01
N ALA A 57 -14.18 3.14 2.96
CA ALA A 57 -13.06 3.83 3.58
C ALA A 57 -13.07 3.72 5.12
N ARG A 58 -14.25 3.69 5.73
CA ARG A 58 -14.40 3.54 7.20
C ARG A 58 -14.14 2.12 7.67
N ASP A 59 -14.58 1.14 6.87
CA ASP A 59 -14.46 -0.28 7.23
C ASP A 59 -13.07 -0.86 6.85
N GLY A 60 -12.30 -0.17 6.01
CA GLY A 60 -11.00 -0.57 5.53
C GLY A 60 -9.86 0.37 5.92
N ILE A 61 -8.85 0.42 5.06
CA ILE A 61 -7.69 1.31 5.21
C ILE A 61 -7.77 2.41 4.16
N ARG A 62 -7.75 3.67 4.61
CA ARG A 62 -7.67 4.85 3.75
C ARG A 62 -6.25 5.42 3.78
N PHE A 63 -5.72 5.73 2.62
CA PHE A 63 -4.44 6.42 2.49
C PHE A 63 -4.68 7.90 2.25
N ASP A 64 -4.14 8.77 3.11
CA ASP A 64 -4.32 10.22 3.00
C ASP A 64 -3.34 10.85 2.00
N GLN A 65 -2.18 10.24 1.79
CA GLN A 65 -1.17 10.75 0.88
C GLN A 65 -0.65 9.62 -0.01
N VAL A 66 -1.09 9.63 -1.26
CA VAL A 66 -0.60 8.72 -2.31
C VAL A 66 -0.21 9.57 -3.51
N VAL A 67 1.00 9.37 -4.00
CA VAL A 67 1.54 10.10 -5.13
C VAL A 67 1.61 9.18 -6.34
N SER A 68 0.97 9.61 -7.44
CA SER A 68 1.15 8.96 -8.73
C SER A 68 2.46 9.42 -9.38
N PRO A 69 3.25 8.52 -9.97
CA PRO A 69 4.48 8.90 -10.67
C PRO A 69 4.22 9.79 -11.90
N MET A 70 3.03 9.70 -12.48
CA MET A 70 2.63 10.46 -13.66
C MET A 70 1.16 10.91 -13.56
N PRO A 71 0.84 12.16 -13.96
CA PRO A 71 -0.53 12.69 -13.94
C PRO A 71 -1.34 12.32 -15.19
N MET A 72 -1.08 11.17 -15.80
CA MET A 72 -1.74 10.69 -17.00
C MET A 72 -2.18 9.25 -16.80
N THR A 73 -3.37 8.89 -17.32
CA THR A 73 -4.02 7.60 -17.10
C THR A 73 -3.15 6.41 -17.50
N LEU A 74 -2.66 6.38 -18.73
CA LEU A 74 -1.92 5.22 -19.25
C LEU A 74 -0.63 4.95 -18.47
N PRO A 75 0.30 5.90 -18.30
CA PRO A 75 1.53 5.63 -17.56
C PRO A 75 1.29 5.40 -16.06
N ALA A 76 0.27 6.01 -15.46
CA ALA A 76 -0.09 5.74 -14.07
C ALA A 76 -0.57 4.30 -13.87
N HIS A 77 -1.46 3.80 -14.73
CA HIS A 77 -1.90 2.40 -14.70
C HIS A 77 -0.77 1.44 -15.04
N THR A 78 0.07 1.75 -16.02
CA THR A 78 1.24 0.94 -16.34
C THR A 78 2.14 0.78 -15.11
N SER A 79 2.45 1.88 -14.44
CA SER A 79 3.24 1.86 -13.21
C SER A 79 2.60 1.03 -12.09
N LEU A 80 1.28 1.11 -11.95
CA LEU A 80 0.53 0.32 -10.96
C LEU A 80 0.62 -1.19 -11.20
N PHE A 81 0.61 -1.61 -12.47
CA PHE A 81 0.58 -3.04 -12.83
C PHE A 81 1.96 -3.65 -13.09
N THR A 82 3.02 -2.85 -13.23
CA THR A 82 4.36 -3.33 -13.59
C THR A 82 5.45 -3.00 -12.56
N ALA A 83 5.10 -2.27 -11.51
CA ALA A 83 6.05 -1.84 -10.46
C ALA A 83 6.61 -3.00 -9.61
#